data_bcf661c033e4d266ff575c051f47cf5c
#
_entry.id   bcf661c033e4d266ff575c051f47cf5c
#
_cell.length_a   1.000
_cell.length_b   1.000
_cell.length_c   1.000
_cell.angle_alpha   90.00
_cell.angle_beta   90.00
_cell.angle_gamma   90.00
#
_symmetry.space_group_name_H-M   'P 1'
#
loop_
_entity.id
_entity.type
_entity.pdbx_description
1 polymer ?
#
loop_
_entity_poly.entity_id
_entity_poly.type
_entity_poly.pdbx_seq_one_letter_code
_entity_poly.pdbx_strand_id
1 'polypeptide(L)'
;MLLSIISIVINIIFFVVLNLEIYTDRAVLPDGIRRTWHNSAIDRLSAADLNWLLYLQIFFSAVSVITGILYMCGLRNNAVKIIRLVSLIGSAVVFAVIMLVSAATHPTY
;
A
#
# COMPACT_ATOMS: atom_id res chain seq x y z
N MET A 1 -20.80 -5.04 -10.63
CA MET A 1 -19.67 -5.09 -11.59
C MET A 1 -18.78 -3.85 -11.52
N LEU A 2 -19.36 -2.67 -11.51
CA LEU A 2 -18.59 -1.42 -11.43
C LEU A 2 -17.68 -1.37 -10.17
N LEU A 3 -18.21 -1.76 -9.01
CA LEU A 3 -17.43 -1.80 -7.77
C LEU A 3 -16.24 -2.77 -7.85
N SER A 4 -16.38 -3.90 -8.55
CA SER A 4 -15.28 -4.85 -8.75
C SER A 4 -14.16 -4.24 -9.61
N ILE A 5 -14.52 -3.53 -10.68
CA ILE A 5 -13.56 -2.83 -11.54
C ILE A 5 -12.84 -1.74 -10.75
N ILE A 6 -13.59 -0.94 -9.99
CA ILE A 6 -13.03 0.12 -9.12
C ILE A 6 -12.08 -0.49 -8.09
N SER A 7 -12.47 -1.60 -7.46
CA SER A 7 -11.64 -2.30 -6.47
C SER A 7 -10.30 -2.74 -7.06
N ILE A 8 -10.31 -3.35 -8.24
CA ILE A 8 -9.09 -3.81 -8.92
C ILE A 8 -8.20 -2.61 -9.28
N VAL A 9 -8.78 -1.57 -9.87
CA VAL A 9 -8.04 -0.37 -10.30
C VAL A 9 -7.43 0.34 -9.09
N ILE A 10 -8.19 0.52 -8.02
CA ILE A 10 -7.71 1.19 -6.81
C ILE A 10 -6.53 0.41 -6.19
N ASN A 11 -6.61 -0.93 -6.12
CA ASN A 11 -5.52 -1.72 -5.56
C ASN A 11 -4.26 -1.65 -6.43
N ILE A 12 -4.39 -1.61 -7.75
CA ILE A 12 -3.27 -1.39 -8.65
C ILE A 12 -2.63 -0.01 -8.38
N ILE A 13 -3.45 1.03 -8.23
CA ILE A 13 -2.98 2.38 -7.91
C ILE A 13 -2.24 2.40 -6.58
N PHE A 14 -2.74 1.71 -5.55
CA PHE A 14 -2.06 1.62 -4.25
C PHE A 14 -0.65 1.04 -4.38
N PHE A 15 -0.50 -0.05 -5.13
CA PHE A 15 0.82 -0.65 -5.36
C PHE A 15 1.76 0.29 -6.13
N VAL A 16 1.25 0.97 -7.15
CA VAL A 16 2.04 1.95 -7.91
C VAL A 16 2.52 3.07 -7.00
N VAL A 17 1.62 3.65 -6.20
CA VAL A 17 1.95 4.75 -5.28
C VAL A 17 2.97 4.31 -4.23
N LEU A 18 2.82 3.10 -3.68
CA LEU A 18 3.76 2.58 -2.68
C LEU A 18 5.18 2.39 -3.24
N ASN A 19 5.31 2.15 -4.55
CA ASN A 19 6.60 1.98 -5.21
C ASN A 19 7.18 3.29 -5.77
N LEU A 20 6.41 4.39 -5.78
CA LEU A 20 6.90 5.67 -6.24
C LEU A 20 7.89 6.27 -5.24
N GLU A 21 9.01 6.77 -5.74
CA GLU A 21 10.03 7.45 -4.94
C GLU A 21 9.62 8.90 -4.68
N ILE A 22 8.55 9.07 -3.89
CA ILE A 22 7.95 10.39 -3.60
C ILE A 22 8.60 11.10 -2.42
N TYR A 23 9.40 10.39 -1.63
CA TYR A 23 10.07 10.95 -0.46
C TYR A 23 11.52 11.26 -0.77
N THR A 24 11.98 12.41 -0.33
CA THR A 24 13.37 12.83 -0.43
C THR A 24 13.96 12.90 0.96
N ASP A 25 14.93 12.05 1.25
CA ASP A 25 15.64 12.02 2.52
C ASP A 25 17.05 12.59 2.34
N ARG A 26 17.46 13.45 3.26
CA ARG A 26 18.77 14.12 3.23
C ARG A 26 19.53 13.81 4.51
N ALA A 27 20.82 13.58 4.36
CA ALA A 27 21.71 13.41 5.50
C ALA A 27 23.06 14.04 5.23
N VAL A 28 23.70 14.52 6.30
CA VAL A 28 25.10 14.97 6.28
C VAL A 28 25.94 13.82 6.83
N LEU A 29 26.88 13.31 6.02
CA LEU A 29 27.78 12.25 6.42
C LEU A 29 28.87 12.79 7.37
N PRO A 30 29.53 11.91 8.15
CA PRO A 30 30.61 12.34 9.05
C PRO A 30 31.76 13.09 8.38
N ASP A 31 31.95 12.89 7.06
CA ASP A 31 32.96 13.58 6.25
C ASP A 31 32.52 14.99 5.77
N GLY A 32 31.30 15.41 6.15
CA GLY A 32 30.72 16.69 5.75
C GLY A 32 29.99 16.67 4.40
N ILE A 33 29.97 15.54 3.68
CA ILE A 33 29.28 15.42 2.41
C ILE A 33 27.79 15.29 2.65
N ARG A 34 27.00 16.12 1.95
CA ARG A 34 25.54 16.01 1.96
C ARG A 34 25.10 15.03 0.89
N ARG A 35 24.25 14.07 1.29
CA ARG A 35 23.63 13.14 0.35
C ARG A 35 22.12 13.26 0.41
N THR A 36 21.50 13.06 -0.74
CA THR A 36 20.05 13.06 -0.91
C THR A 36 19.65 11.70 -1.47
N TRP A 37 18.67 11.07 -0.82
CA TRP A 37 18.09 9.81 -1.28
C TRP A 37 16.63 10.02 -1.66
N HIS A 38 16.22 9.34 -2.71
CA HIS A 38 14.82 9.25 -3.08
C HIS A 38 14.28 7.90 -2.62
N ASN A 39 13.30 7.91 -1.74
CA ASN A 39 12.74 6.72 -1.14
C ASN A 39 11.24 6.61 -1.45
N SER A 40 10.76 5.37 -1.65
CA SER A 40 9.34 5.08 -1.68
C SER A 40 8.79 4.86 -0.27
N ALA A 41 7.47 4.74 -0.13
CA ALA A 41 6.85 4.38 1.14
C ALA A 41 7.35 3.02 1.63
N ILE A 42 7.59 2.07 0.71
CA ILE A 42 8.13 0.75 1.03
C ILE A 42 9.54 0.88 1.63
N ASP A 43 10.40 1.70 1.04
CA ASP A 43 11.76 1.94 1.54
C ASP A 43 11.75 2.50 2.96
N ARG A 44 10.88 3.46 3.25
CA ARG A 44 10.76 4.05 4.58
C ARG A 44 10.25 3.05 5.61
N LEU A 45 9.26 2.22 5.26
CA LEU A 45 8.75 1.18 6.14
C LEU A 45 9.81 0.12 6.42
N SER A 46 10.59 -0.28 5.42
CA SER A 46 11.70 -1.20 5.59
C SER A 46 12.75 -0.65 6.56
N ALA A 47 13.13 0.61 6.41
CA ALA A 47 14.11 1.28 7.28
C ALA A 47 13.62 1.39 8.72
N ALA A 48 12.29 1.54 8.93
CA ALA A 48 11.68 1.63 10.25
C ALA A 48 11.29 0.27 10.84
N ASP A 49 11.58 -0.84 10.15
CA ASP A 49 11.20 -2.21 10.54
C ASP A 49 9.69 -2.40 10.70
N LEU A 50 8.92 -1.78 9.80
CA LEU A 50 7.46 -1.83 9.78
C LEU A 50 6.91 -2.61 8.58
N ASN A 51 7.65 -3.64 8.14
CA ASN A 51 7.24 -4.46 7.00
C ASN A 51 5.91 -5.17 7.19
N TRP A 52 5.48 -5.40 8.43
CA TRP A 52 4.18 -6.03 8.69
C TRP A 52 3.00 -5.23 8.13
N LEU A 53 3.12 -3.91 8.03
CA LEU A 53 2.11 -3.06 7.37
C LEU A 53 2.01 -3.39 5.88
N LEU A 54 3.15 -3.63 5.22
CA LEU A 54 3.18 -4.04 3.81
C LEU A 54 2.51 -5.39 3.62
N TYR A 55 2.74 -6.34 4.52
CA TYR A 55 2.10 -7.66 4.45
C TYR A 55 0.59 -7.55 4.61
N LEU A 56 0.10 -6.72 5.53
CA LEU A 56 -1.32 -6.44 5.67
C LEU A 56 -1.91 -5.83 4.39
N GLN A 57 -1.22 -4.87 3.79
CA GLN A 57 -1.66 -4.26 2.54
C GLN A 57 -1.76 -5.28 1.42
N ILE A 58 -0.73 -6.14 1.26
CA ILE A 58 -0.72 -7.20 0.26
C ILE A 58 -1.88 -8.16 0.48
N PHE A 59 -2.13 -8.57 1.73
CA PHE A 59 -3.21 -9.48 2.08
C PHE A 59 -4.58 -8.89 1.69
N PHE A 60 -4.89 -7.68 2.16
CA PHE A 60 -6.18 -7.05 1.85
C PHE A 60 -6.34 -6.76 0.36
N SER A 61 -5.29 -6.32 -0.31
CA SER A 61 -5.34 -6.07 -1.76
C SER A 61 -5.56 -7.35 -2.55
N ALA A 62 -4.88 -8.44 -2.19
CA ALA A 62 -5.05 -9.74 -2.85
C ALA A 62 -6.49 -10.25 -2.68
N VAL A 63 -7.03 -10.21 -1.46
CA VAL A 63 -8.41 -10.63 -1.20
C VAL A 63 -9.40 -9.76 -1.97
N SER A 64 -9.19 -8.45 -1.99
CA SER A 64 -10.05 -7.51 -2.72
C SER A 64 -10.06 -7.78 -4.22
N VAL A 65 -8.90 -7.99 -4.83
CA VAL A 65 -8.77 -8.28 -6.26
C VAL A 65 -9.38 -9.64 -6.60
N ILE A 66 -9.09 -10.68 -5.80
CA ILE A 66 -9.62 -12.03 -6.03
C ILE A 66 -11.16 -12.04 -5.95
N THR A 67 -11.74 -11.43 -4.92
CA THR A 67 -13.19 -11.35 -4.77
C THR A 67 -13.82 -10.50 -5.86
N GLY A 68 -13.16 -9.45 -6.31
CA GLY A 68 -13.60 -8.65 -7.44
C GLY A 68 -13.68 -9.47 -8.73
N ILE A 69 -12.66 -10.27 -9.01
CA ILE A 69 -12.61 -11.17 -10.17
C ILE A 69 -13.69 -12.23 -10.07
N LEU A 70 -13.85 -12.88 -8.91
CA LEU A 70 -14.87 -13.89 -8.68
C LEU A 70 -16.28 -13.33 -8.91
N TYR A 71 -16.55 -12.12 -8.44
CA TYR A 71 -17.82 -11.45 -8.67
C TYR A 71 -18.07 -11.21 -10.16
N MET A 72 -17.07 -10.79 -10.90
CA MET A 72 -17.15 -10.57 -12.34
C MET A 72 -17.37 -11.87 -13.11
N CYS A 73 -16.83 -13.00 -12.59
CA CYS A 73 -17.02 -14.33 -13.18
C CYS A 73 -18.37 -14.96 -12.87
N GLY A 74 -19.23 -14.28 -12.10
CA GLY A 74 -20.59 -14.73 -11.81
C GLY A 74 -20.83 -15.24 -10.40
N LEU A 75 -19.82 -15.33 -9.54
CA LEU A 75 -19.97 -15.68 -8.13
C LEU A 75 -20.50 -14.49 -7.34
N ARG A 76 -21.81 -14.29 -7.38
CA ARG A 76 -22.49 -13.11 -6.81
C ARG A 76 -23.29 -13.44 -5.56
N ASN A 77 -22.73 -14.30 -4.69
CA ASN A 77 -23.37 -14.58 -3.42
C ASN A 77 -23.06 -13.48 -2.38
N ASN A 78 -23.79 -13.48 -1.26
CA ASN A 78 -23.63 -12.48 -0.22
C ASN A 78 -22.23 -12.50 0.41
N ALA A 79 -21.64 -13.69 0.56
CA ALA A 79 -20.30 -13.83 1.14
C ALA A 79 -19.26 -13.11 0.28
N VAL A 80 -19.28 -13.31 -1.04
CA VAL A 80 -18.34 -12.64 -1.97
C VAL A 80 -18.54 -11.14 -1.93
N LYS A 81 -19.78 -10.64 -1.91
CA LYS A 81 -20.07 -9.21 -1.83
C LYS A 81 -19.52 -8.58 -0.55
N ILE A 82 -19.75 -9.24 0.59
CA ILE A 82 -19.28 -8.75 1.89
C ILE A 82 -17.76 -8.77 1.96
N ILE A 83 -17.12 -9.85 1.57
CA ILE A 83 -15.66 -9.99 1.59
C ILE A 83 -15.01 -8.95 0.67
N ARG A 84 -15.57 -8.73 -0.52
CA ARG A 84 -15.10 -7.72 -1.46
C ARG A 84 -15.13 -6.33 -0.84
N LEU A 85 -16.24 -5.94 -0.22
CA LEU A 85 -16.41 -4.64 0.38
C LEU A 85 -15.47 -4.45 1.59
N VAL A 86 -15.45 -5.43 2.49
CA VAL A 86 -14.62 -5.39 3.70
C VAL A 86 -13.13 -5.35 3.34
N SER A 87 -12.69 -6.15 2.38
CA SER A 87 -11.29 -6.16 1.95
C SER A 87 -10.90 -4.86 1.24
N LEU A 88 -11.80 -4.26 0.46
CA LEU A 88 -11.55 -2.97 -0.16
C LEU A 88 -11.38 -1.86 0.89
N ILE A 89 -12.27 -1.80 1.87
CA ILE A 89 -12.18 -0.85 2.98
C ILE A 89 -10.90 -1.10 3.78
N GLY A 90 -10.59 -2.35 4.09
CA GLY A 90 -9.37 -2.72 4.81
C GLY A 90 -8.12 -2.31 4.07
N SER A 91 -8.03 -2.55 2.76
CA SER A 91 -6.87 -2.13 1.95
C SER A 91 -6.71 -0.61 1.92
N ALA A 92 -7.82 0.14 1.82
CA ALA A 92 -7.78 1.60 1.84
C ALA A 92 -7.31 2.15 3.19
N VAL A 93 -7.79 1.57 4.29
CA VAL A 93 -7.37 1.97 5.65
C VAL A 93 -5.89 1.68 5.88
N VAL A 94 -5.43 0.48 5.53
CA VAL A 94 -4.02 0.11 5.67
C VAL A 94 -3.14 1.01 4.79
N PHE A 95 -3.56 1.29 3.56
CA PHE A 95 -2.85 2.21 2.68
C PHE A 95 -2.71 3.60 3.30
N ALA A 96 -3.78 4.15 3.87
CA ALA A 96 -3.76 5.44 4.54
C ALA A 96 -2.79 5.42 5.74
N VAL A 97 -2.81 4.37 6.55
CA VAL A 97 -1.88 4.20 7.68
C VAL A 97 -0.43 4.13 7.18
N ILE A 98 -0.16 3.36 6.12
CA ILE A 98 1.19 3.26 5.53
C ILE A 98 1.67 4.64 5.07
N MET A 99 0.84 5.40 4.39
CA MET A 99 1.22 6.73 3.90
C MET A 99 1.49 7.70 5.05
N LEU A 100 0.67 7.68 6.09
CA LEU A 100 0.87 8.53 7.27
C LEU A 100 2.14 8.15 8.03
N VAL A 101 2.37 6.86 8.25
CA VAL A 101 3.56 6.36 8.96
C VAL A 101 4.83 6.65 8.15
N SER A 102 4.80 6.40 6.85
CA SER A 102 5.96 6.66 5.98
C SER A 102 6.29 8.15 5.89
N ALA A 103 5.28 9.02 5.90
CA ALA A 103 5.49 10.46 5.91
C ALA A 103 6.09 10.95 7.25
N ALA A 104 5.72 10.31 8.36
CA ALA A 104 6.20 10.67 9.70
C ALA A 104 7.55 10.02 10.04
N THR A 105 7.96 8.98 9.32
CA THR A 105 9.19 8.22 9.60
C THR A 105 10.33 8.74 8.74
N HIS A 106 11.42 9.16 9.40
CA HIS A 106 12.65 9.55 8.71
C HIS A 106 13.73 8.49 8.97
N PRO A 107 14.23 7.82 7.91
CA PRO A 107 15.32 6.86 8.09
C PRO A 107 16.56 7.56 8.65
N THR A 108 17.26 6.85 9.54
CA THR A 108 18.56 7.33 10.06
C THR A 108 19.66 6.77 9.17
N TYR A 109 20.36 7.64 8.55
CA TYR A 109 21.51 7.30 7.69
C TYR A 109 22.83 7.66 8.36
#